data_121aa3a6df9c20ce585ef856db7a85d0
#
_entry.id   121aa3a6df9c20ce585ef856db7a85d0
#
_cell.length_a   1.000
_cell.length_b   1.000
_cell.length_c   1.000
_cell.angle_alpha   90.00
_cell.angle_beta   90.00
_cell.angle_gamma   90.00
#
_symmetry.space_group_name_H-M   'P 1'
#
loop_
_entity.id
_entity.type
_entity.pdbx_description
1 polymer ?
#
loop_
_entity_poly.entity_id
_entity_poly.type
_entity_poly.pdbx_seq_one_letter_code
_entity_poly.pdbx_strand_id
1 'polypeptide(L)'
;RGPRGWRVAARERGDADRMARDLDMLEEAWHGKVDTVKVQLVGPFTLAAEVEMPNGHRMITDAGALRDLTDALIEACGEHRHDVAARFGDVVLQLDEPLLPEVTAGTLRGTTDYETIRAIPEPQETLQRFGEHLLHTPKLVDATPWITVDPRTCDKDALAKLLDQGTRIA
;
A
#
# COMPACT_ATOMS: atom_id res chain seq x y z
N ARG A 1 -21.59 -4.03 2.48
CA ARG A 1 -22.42 -3.46 3.56
C ARG A 1 -23.80 -3.09 3.06
N GLY A 2 -24.79 -2.90 3.94
CA GLY A 2 -26.21 -2.67 3.64
C GLY A 2 -26.49 -1.35 2.89
N PRO A 3 -27.78 -1.01 2.64
CA PRO A 3 -28.17 0.00 1.65
C PRO A 3 -27.72 1.43 1.93
N ARG A 4 -27.03 1.68 3.03
CA ARG A 4 -26.47 2.99 3.41
C ARG A 4 -24.95 2.98 3.61
N GLY A 5 -24.26 1.85 3.35
CA GLY A 5 -22.81 1.74 3.42
C GLY A 5 -22.18 1.67 2.03
N TRP A 6 -20.86 1.79 1.98
CA TRP A 6 -20.12 1.61 0.76
C TRP A 6 -20.28 0.17 0.23
N ARG A 7 -20.17 0.00 -1.06
CA ARG A 7 -20.10 -1.30 -1.72
C ARG A 7 -19.17 -1.18 -2.93
N VAL A 8 -18.45 -2.24 -3.22
CA VAL A 8 -17.68 -2.32 -4.46
C VAL A 8 -18.68 -2.37 -5.64
N ALA A 9 -18.49 -1.51 -6.63
CA ALA A 9 -19.22 -1.54 -7.88
C ALA A 9 -18.88 -2.81 -8.67
N ALA A 10 -19.65 -3.08 -9.73
CA ALA A 10 -19.35 -4.20 -10.61
C ALA A 10 -17.91 -4.07 -11.17
N ARG A 11 -17.15 -5.18 -11.13
CA ARG A 11 -15.78 -5.24 -11.64
C ARG A 11 -15.75 -4.93 -13.14
N GLU A 12 -14.85 -4.05 -13.55
CA GLU A 12 -14.50 -3.91 -14.96
C GLU A 12 -13.69 -5.14 -15.39
N ARG A 13 -14.23 -5.90 -16.33
CA ARG A 13 -13.64 -7.19 -16.73
C ARG A 13 -12.29 -7.06 -17.45
N GLY A 14 -11.99 -5.89 -18.00
CA GLY A 14 -10.80 -5.67 -18.83
C GLY A 14 -9.46 -5.58 -18.07
N ASP A 15 -9.46 -5.21 -16.79
CA ASP A 15 -8.21 -4.93 -16.06
C ASP A 15 -7.51 -6.22 -15.64
N ALA A 16 -8.25 -7.24 -15.19
CA ALA A 16 -7.66 -8.53 -14.84
C ALA A 16 -7.05 -9.23 -16.07
N ASP A 17 -7.76 -9.17 -17.23
CA ASP A 17 -7.26 -9.75 -18.47
C ASP A 17 -6.04 -9.01 -19.02
N ARG A 18 -5.93 -7.70 -18.73
CA ARG A 18 -4.76 -6.91 -19.10
C ARG A 18 -3.56 -7.31 -18.25
N MET A 19 -3.74 -7.37 -16.92
CA MET A 19 -2.69 -7.79 -16.01
C MET A 19 -2.18 -9.20 -16.31
N ALA A 20 -3.08 -10.16 -16.58
CA ALA A 20 -2.69 -11.52 -16.96
C ALA A 20 -1.83 -11.53 -18.23
N ARG A 21 -2.22 -10.78 -19.27
CA ARG A 21 -1.41 -10.67 -20.50
C ARG A 21 -0.06 -10.01 -20.28
N ASP A 22 0.01 -8.99 -19.44
CA ASP A 22 1.27 -8.31 -19.11
C ASP A 22 2.21 -9.28 -18.38
N LEU A 23 1.70 -10.10 -17.47
CA LEU A 23 2.47 -11.15 -16.79
C LEU A 23 2.93 -12.24 -17.74
N ASP A 24 2.10 -12.68 -18.70
CA ASP A 24 2.47 -13.66 -19.72
C ASP A 24 3.61 -13.14 -20.62
N MET A 25 3.54 -11.86 -21.01
CA MET A 25 4.62 -11.21 -21.79
C MET A 25 5.92 -11.10 -21.00
N LEU A 26 5.85 -10.77 -19.72
CA LEU A 26 7.03 -10.69 -18.85
C LEU A 26 7.62 -12.08 -18.63
N GLU A 27 6.81 -13.11 -18.42
CA GLU A 27 7.26 -14.49 -18.28
C GLU A 27 8.02 -14.93 -19.53
N GLU A 28 7.49 -14.69 -20.74
CA GLU A 28 8.18 -15.00 -22.01
C GLU A 28 9.53 -14.27 -22.10
N ALA A 29 9.56 -12.97 -21.71
CA ALA A 29 10.77 -12.15 -21.82
C ALA A 29 11.85 -12.51 -20.79
N TRP A 30 11.45 -12.94 -19.58
CA TRP A 30 12.34 -13.10 -18.41
C TRP A 30 12.57 -14.55 -18.01
N HIS A 31 11.94 -15.52 -18.69
CA HIS A 31 12.09 -16.94 -18.36
C HIS A 31 13.55 -17.36 -18.22
N GLY A 32 13.92 -17.90 -17.07
CA GLY A 32 15.29 -18.32 -16.75
C GLY A 32 16.33 -17.20 -16.63
N LYS A 33 15.92 -15.91 -16.60
CA LYS A 33 16.82 -14.75 -16.49
C LYS A 33 16.71 -14.02 -15.15
N VAL A 34 15.64 -14.25 -14.41
CA VAL A 34 15.38 -13.62 -13.12
C VAL A 34 14.97 -14.69 -12.11
N ASP A 35 15.45 -14.56 -10.89
CA ASP A 35 15.12 -15.45 -9.76
C ASP A 35 14.27 -14.74 -8.70
N THR A 36 14.25 -13.42 -8.75
CA THR A 36 13.49 -12.59 -7.79
C THR A 36 12.83 -11.42 -8.50
N VAL A 37 11.55 -11.20 -8.25
CA VAL A 37 10.78 -10.09 -8.80
C VAL A 37 10.24 -9.23 -7.66
N LYS A 38 10.40 -7.92 -7.79
CA LYS A 38 9.76 -6.96 -6.89
C LYS A 38 8.42 -6.53 -7.46
N VAL A 39 7.34 -6.74 -6.71
CA VAL A 39 6.00 -6.22 -7.01
C VAL A 39 5.70 -5.01 -6.13
N GLN A 40 5.05 -4.01 -6.72
CA GLN A 40 4.70 -2.76 -6.04
C GLN A 40 3.19 -2.60 -6.05
N LEU A 41 2.63 -2.31 -4.88
CA LEU A 41 1.20 -2.05 -4.72
C LEU A 41 1.03 -0.77 -3.88
N VAL A 42 -0.04 -0.02 -4.19
CA VAL A 42 -0.45 1.07 -3.31
C VAL A 42 -0.86 0.50 -1.96
N GLY A 43 -0.37 1.11 -0.88
CA GLY A 43 -0.71 0.67 0.47
C GLY A 43 -2.13 1.11 0.90
N PRO A 44 -2.66 0.51 1.99
CA PRO A 44 -4.06 0.68 2.40
C PRO A 44 -4.42 2.11 2.78
N PHE A 45 -3.51 2.86 3.37
CA PHE A 45 -3.79 4.23 3.83
C PHE A 45 -3.85 5.21 2.66
N THR A 46 -2.90 5.13 1.74
CA THR A 46 -2.91 5.93 0.52
C THR A 46 -4.12 5.59 -0.34
N LEU A 47 -4.41 4.30 -0.54
CA LEU A 47 -5.58 3.89 -1.31
C LEU A 47 -6.89 4.39 -0.70
N ALA A 48 -7.06 4.26 0.63
CA ALA A 48 -8.24 4.76 1.33
C ALA A 48 -8.34 6.30 1.31
N ALA A 49 -7.20 6.99 1.26
CA ALA A 49 -7.16 8.44 1.13
C ALA A 49 -7.55 8.92 -0.28
N GLU A 50 -7.27 8.13 -1.32
CA GLU A 50 -7.56 8.48 -2.72
C GLU A 50 -8.95 8.03 -3.19
N VAL A 51 -9.53 7.00 -2.57
CA VAL A 51 -10.85 6.49 -2.94
C VAL A 51 -11.95 7.32 -2.28
N GLU A 52 -12.84 7.86 -3.10
CA GLU A 52 -14.04 8.59 -2.67
C GLU A 52 -15.24 7.63 -2.53
N MET A 53 -15.95 7.77 -1.43
CA MET A 53 -17.20 7.04 -1.21
C MET A 53 -18.38 7.77 -1.87
N PRO A 54 -19.53 7.10 -2.10
CA PRO A 54 -20.71 7.72 -2.73
C PRO A 54 -21.28 8.95 -1.99
N ASN A 55 -20.88 9.17 -0.74
CA ASN A 55 -21.27 10.34 0.06
C ASN A 55 -20.32 11.54 -0.12
N GLY A 56 -19.33 11.43 -1.00
CA GLY A 56 -18.37 12.47 -1.31
C GLY A 56 -17.19 12.58 -0.32
N HIS A 57 -17.11 11.70 0.69
CA HIS A 57 -15.98 11.67 1.62
C HIS A 57 -14.93 10.63 1.23
N ARG A 58 -13.68 10.87 1.57
CA ARG A 58 -12.60 9.89 1.38
C ARG A 58 -12.85 8.64 2.24
N MET A 59 -12.54 7.47 1.71
CA MET A 59 -12.78 6.18 2.40
C MET A 59 -12.06 6.08 3.75
N ILE A 60 -10.91 6.73 3.89
CA ILE A 60 -10.12 6.78 5.12
C ILE A 60 -10.87 7.41 6.32
N THR A 61 -11.93 8.19 6.05
CA THR A 61 -12.76 8.81 7.11
C THR A 61 -13.73 7.83 7.78
N ASP A 62 -13.94 6.65 7.18
CA ASP A 62 -14.78 5.58 7.73
C ASP A 62 -13.89 4.39 8.14
N ALA A 63 -13.69 4.20 9.44
CA ALA A 63 -12.84 3.13 9.97
C ALA A 63 -13.29 1.73 9.54
N GLY A 64 -14.58 1.52 9.29
CA GLY A 64 -15.09 0.25 8.78
C GLY A 64 -14.76 0.07 7.31
N ALA A 65 -14.85 1.13 6.50
CA ALA A 65 -14.48 1.09 5.11
C ALA A 65 -12.96 0.87 4.94
N LEU A 66 -12.14 1.58 5.72
CA LEU A 66 -10.69 1.37 5.75
C LEU A 66 -10.33 -0.09 6.08
N ARG A 67 -10.96 -0.67 7.11
CA ARG A 67 -10.74 -2.06 7.48
C ARG A 67 -11.12 -3.03 6.36
N ASP A 68 -12.31 -2.89 5.79
CA ASP A 68 -12.80 -3.79 4.75
C ASP A 68 -11.98 -3.64 3.45
N LEU A 69 -11.48 -2.42 3.14
CA LEU A 69 -10.54 -2.18 2.04
C LEU A 69 -9.21 -2.87 2.31
N THR A 70 -8.68 -2.73 3.52
CA THR A 70 -7.42 -3.38 3.92
C THR A 70 -7.52 -4.89 3.81
N ASP A 71 -8.62 -5.49 4.27
CA ASP A 71 -8.86 -6.93 4.19
C ASP A 71 -8.86 -7.42 2.73
N ALA A 72 -9.59 -6.72 1.86
CA ALA A 72 -9.63 -7.03 0.43
C ALA A 72 -8.27 -6.83 -0.25
N LEU A 73 -7.51 -5.80 0.13
CA LEU A 73 -6.18 -5.54 -0.42
C LEU A 73 -5.17 -6.63 -0.01
N ILE A 74 -5.24 -7.12 1.23
CA ILE A 74 -4.39 -8.23 1.71
C ILE A 74 -4.67 -9.49 0.90
N GLU A 75 -5.94 -9.83 0.66
CA GLU A 75 -6.32 -10.98 -0.15
C GLU A 75 -5.80 -10.85 -1.59
N ALA A 76 -6.08 -9.73 -2.24
CA ALA A 76 -5.61 -9.45 -3.60
C ALA A 76 -4.06 -9.45 -3.72
N CYS A 77 -3.37 -8.91 -2.70
CA CYS A 77 -1.93 -8.94 -2.60
C CYS A 77 -1.38 -10.38 -2.51
N GLY A 78 -2.03 -11.22 -1.71
CA GLY A 78 -1.68 -12.63 -1.57
C GLY A 78 -1.84 -13.41 -2.88
N GLU A 79 -2.96 -13.22 -3.57
CA GLU A 79 -3.22 -13.81 -4.89
C GLU A 79 -2.19 -13.36 -5.93
N HIS A 80 -1.90 -12.06 -6.00
CA HIS A 80 -0.93 -11.51 -6.94
C HIS A 80 0.49 -12.01 -6.66
N ARG A 81 0.93 -12.03 -5.40
CA ARG A 81 2.23 -12.60 -5.03
C ARG A 81 2.34 -14.06 -5.41
N HIS A 82 1.29 -14.85 -5.20
CA HIS A 82 1.26 -16.26 -5.55
C HIS A 82 1.41 -16.47 -7.07
N ASP A 83 0.66 -15.72 -7.88
CA ASP A 83 0.73 -15.80 -9.35
C ASP A 83 2.12 -15.39 -9.87
N VAL A 84 2.69 -14.29 -9.37
CA VAL A 84 4.04 -13.86 -9.75
C VAL A 84 5.10 -14.87 -9.29
N ALA A 85 4.99 -15.40 -8.08
CA ALA A 85 5.93 -16.41 -7.58
C ALA A 85 5.90 -17.70 -8.40
N ALA A 86 4.74 -18.14 -8.84
CA ALA A 86 4.60 -19.32 -9.69
C ALA A 86 5.29 -19.18 -11.05
N ARG A 87 5.43 -17.94 -11.56
CA ARG A 87 6.03 -17.62 -12.86
C ARG A 87 7.52 -17.32 -12.77
N PHE A 88 7.96 -16.65 -11.72
CA PHE A 88 9.29 -16.03 -11.65
C PHE A 88 10.15 -16.50 -10.47
N GLY A 89 9.60 -17.16 -9.46
CA GLY A 89 10.32 -17.55 -8.25
C GLY A 89 10.07 -16.59 -7.08
N ASP A 90 11.12 -16.08 -6.44
CA ASP A 90 10.97 -15.25 -5.24
C ASP A 90 10.33 -13.89 -5.52
N VAL A 91 9.44 -13.47 -4.61
CA VAL A 91 8.73 -12.19 -4.72
C VAL A 91 8.99 -11.31 -3.52
N VAL A 92 9.48 -10.11 -3.77
CA VAL A 92 9.59 -9.03 -2.79
C VAL A 92 8.40 -8.08 -2.96
N LEU A 93 7.57 -7.95 -1.94
CA LEU A 93 6.46 -6.99 -1.92
C LEU A 93 6.96 -5.62 -1.49
N GLN A 94 6.56 -4.57 -2.20
CA GLN A 94 6.67 -3.18 -1.77
C GLN A 94 5.27 -2.56 -1.67
N LEU A 95 4.98 -1.95 -0.53
CA LEU A 95 3.79 -1.11 -0.34
C LEU A 95 4.18 0.36 -0.51
N ASP A 96 3.53 1.03 -1.45
CA ASP A 96 3.73 2.46 -1.70
C ASP A 96 2.71 3.27 -0.89
N GLU A 97 3.21 4.02 0.07
CA GLU A 97 2.42 4.83 1.00
C GLU A 97 2.84 6.31 0.99
N PRO A 98 2.72 7.00 -0.16
CA PRO A 98 3.11 8.40 -0.28
C PRO A 98 2.33 9.35 0.64
N LEU A 99 1.09 9.01 1.01
CA LEU A 99 0.26 9.83 1.90
C LEU A 99 0.35 9.42 3.39
N LEU A 100 1.10 8.39 3.73
CA LEU A 100 1.21 7.91 5.11
C LEU A 100 1.69 9.00 6.09
N PRO A 101 2.66 9.87 5.75
CA PRO A 101 3.08 10.94 6.65
C PRO A 101 1.95 11.92 7.00
N GLU A 102 1.11 12.27 6.02
CA GLU A 102 -0.03 13.14 6.23
C GLU A 102 -1.14 12.45 7.01
N VAL A 103 -1.36 11.17 6.76
CA VAL A 103 -2.33 10.34 7.48
C VAL A 103 -1.95 10.21 8.95
N THR A 104 -0.69 9.91 9.24
CA THR A 104 -0.20 9.74 10.62
C THR A 104 -0.19 11.06 11.39
N ALA A 105 0.15 12.16 10.73
CA ALA A 105 0.17 13.49 11.32
C ALA A 105 -1.22 14.14 11.42
N GLY A 106 -2.25 13.60 10.74
CA GLY A 106 -3.58 14.23 10.67
C GLY A 106 -3.61 15.53 9.87
N THR A 107 -2.68 15.66 8.90
CA THR A 107 -2.58 16.84 8.02
C THR A 107 -3.13 16.57 6.62
N LEU A 108 -3.68 15.37 6.40
CA LEU A 108 -4.31 15.02 5.14
C LEU A 108 -5.52 15.95 4.89
N ARG A 109 -5.56 16.55 3.70
CA ARG A 109 -6.66 17.42 3.31
C ARG A 109 -7.93 16.61 3.07
N GLY A 110 -9.04 17.10 3.59
CA GLY A 110 -10.37 16.57 3.28
C GLY A 110 -10.81 16.89 1.85
N THR A 111 -12.00 16.42 1.49
CA THR A 111 -12.64 16.71 0.19
C THR A 111 -13.11 18.16 0.13
N THR A 112 -13.31 18.79 1.28
CA THR A 112 -13.68 20.21 1.43
C THR A 112 -12.75 20.89 2.41
N ASP A 113 -12.67 22.23 2.35
CA ASP A 113 -11.84 23.04 3.26
C ASP A 113 -12.28 22.96 4.74
N TYR A 114 -13.48 22.46 4.98
CA TYR A 114 -14.06 22.30 6.32
C TYR A 114 -13.91 20.89 6.89
N GLU A 115 -13.46 19.95 6.08
CA GLU A 115 -13.29 18.56 6.49
C GLU A 115 -11.91 18.36 7.12
N THR A 116 -11.89 17.92 8.38
CA THR A 116 -10.67 17.49 9.06
C THR A 116 -10.60 15.98 9.10
N ILE A 117 -9.56 15.41 8.51
CA ILE A 117 -9.29 13.97 8.56
C ILE A 117 -8.48 13.68 9.83
N ARG A 118 -9.02 12.80 10.67
CA ARG A 118 -8.37 12.43 11.93
C ARG A 118 -7.06 11.67 11.67
N ALA A 119 -6.03 12.02 12.44
CA ALA A 119 -4.76 11.28 12.42
C ALA A 119 -4.95 9.78 12.76
N ILE A 120 -4.15 8.95 12.08
CA ILE A 120 -3.96 7.53 12.41
C ILE A 120 -2.49 7.38 12.80
N PRO A 121 -2.14 7.58 14.09
CA PRO A 121 -0.73 7.67 14.51
C PRO A 121 -0.01 6.32 14.55
N GLU A 122 -0.75 5.21 14.59
CA GLU A 122 -0.20 3.85 14.75
C GLU A 122 -0.58 2.95 13.55
N PRO A 123 0.06 3.15 12.37
CA PRO A 123 -0.24 2.37 11.16
C PRO A 123 0.35 0.95 11.20
N GLN A 124 1.24 0.65 12.16
CA GLN A 124 2.06 -0.56 12.21
C GLN A 124 1.23 -1.84 12.20
N GLU A 125 0.19 -1.91 13.04
CA GLU A 125 -0.68 -3.07 13.15
C GLU A 125 -1.33 -3.42 11.80
N THR A 126 -1.79 -2.39 11.09
CA THR A 126 -2.40 -2.56 9.77
C THR A 126 -1.38 -3.01 8.72
N LEU A 127 -0.20 -2.40 8.68
CA LEU A 127 0.85 -2.73 7.71
C LEU A 127 1.44 -4.12 7.95
N GLN A 128 1.65 -4.53 9.20
CA GLN A 128 2.16 -5.86 9.55
C GLN A 128 1.28 -7.01 9.05
N ARG A 129 -0.01 -6.78 8.82
CA ARG A 129 -0.93 -7.78 8.28
C ARG A 129 -0.61 -8.20 6.84
N PHE A 130 0.18 -7.42 6.10
CA PHE A 130 0.68 -7.76 4.76
C PHE A 130 1.88 -8.72 4.78
N GLY A 131 2.35 -9.11 5.96
CA GLY A 131 3.53 -9.95 6.13
C GLY A 131 4.82 -9.19 5.83
N GLU A 132 5.85 -9.89 5.34
CA GLU A 132 7.11 -9.26 4.98
C GLU A 132 6.96 -8.40 3.72
N HIS A 133 7.33 -7.13 3.84
CA HIS A 133 7.26 -6.15 2.75
C HIS A 133 8.25 -5.00 2.96
N LEU A 134 8.57 -4.31 1.87
CA LEU A 134 9.21 -3.00 1.88
C LEU A 134 8.14 -1.92 2.00
N LEU A 135 8.37 -0.91 2.80
CA LEU A 135 7.51 0.28 2.86
C LEU A 135 8.19 1.42 2.12
N HIS A 136 7.54 1.96 1.10
CA HIS A 136 7.98 3.17 0.42
C HIS A 136 7.13 4.36 0.85
N THR A 137 7.77 5.37 1.43
CA THR A 137 7.13 6.60 1.90
C THR A 137 8.08 7.79 1.76
N PRO A 138 7.60 9.02 1.46
CA PRO A 138 8.45 10.19 1.25
C PRO A 138 9.12 10.70 2.52
N LYS A 139 8.60 10.34 3.69
CA LYS A 139 9.20 10.67 4.99
C LYS A 139 9.34 9.40 5.82
N LEU A 140 10.35 9.38 6.68
CA LEU A 140 10.56 8.28 7.60
C LEU A 140 9.37 8.14 8.56
N VAL A 141 8.80 6.95 8.57
CA VAL A 141 7.75 6.53 9.49
C VAL A 141 8.19 5.22 10.12
N ASP A 142 8.16 5.16 11.44
CA ASP A 142 8.44 3.93 12.18
C ASP A 142 7.23 2.99 12.05
N ALA A 143 7.22 2.20 11.00
CA ALA A 143 6.07 1.36 10.66
C ALA A 143 6.42 -0.08 10.30
N THR A 144 7.62 -0.34 9.78
CA THR A 144 8.04 -1.67 9.35
C THR A 144 9.54 -1.87 9.51
N PRO A 145 10.03 -3.13 9.56
CA PRO A 145 11.46 -3.42 9.65
C PRO A 145 12.25 -3.08 8.37
N TRP A 146 11.57 -2.87 7.24
CA TRP A 146 12.17 -2.51 5.97
C TRP A 146 11.52 -1.27 5.38
N ILE A 147 12.32 -0.27 5.04
CA ILE A 147 11.85 0.99 4.46
C ILE A 147 12.68 1.38 3.24
N THR A 148 12.02 1.90 2.23
CA THR A 148 12.66 2.55 1.08
C THR A 148 12.43 4.04 1.16
N VAL A 149 13.49 4.83 1.13
CA VAL A 149 13.44 6.28 1.27
C VAL A 149 14.20 6.98 0.16
N ASP A 150 13.77 8.19 -0.21
CA ASP A 150 14.56 9.07 -1.06
C ASP A 150 15.66 9.74 -0.20
N PRO A 151 16.95 9.43 -0.44
CA PRO A 151 18.05 9.98 0.37
C PRO A 151 18.19 11.50 0.27
N ARG A 152 17.57 12.13 -0.74
CA ARG A 152 17.61 13.59 -0.91
C ARG A 152 16.63 14.33 0.00
N THR A 153 15.56 13.65 0.44
CA THR A 153 14.50 14.21 1.29
C THR A 153 14.54 13.66 2.72
N CYS A 154 15.45 12.71 2.99
CA CYS A 154 15.53 12.01 4.24
C CYS A 154 16.19 12.88 5.33
N ASP A 155 15.54 12.96 6.49
CA ASP A 155 16.13 13.50 7.70
C ASP A 155 17.18 12.52 8.26
N LYS A 156 18.45 12.98 8.33
CA LYS A 156 19.58 12.13 8.74
C LYS A 156 19.49 11.67 10.19
N ASP A 157 18.99 12.50 11.08
CA ASP A 157 18.89 12.16 12.50
C ASP A 157 17.76 11.16 12.74
N ALA A 158 16.63 11.33 12.05
CA ALA A 158 15.54 10.37 12.06
C ALA A 158 15.97 9.03 11.43
N LEU A 159 16.75 9.06 10.36
CA LEU A 159 17.31 7.87 9.72
C LEU A 159 18.24 7.09 10.66
N ALA A 160 19.17 7.80 11.32
CA ALA A 160 20.08 7.19 12.30
C ALA A 160 19.31 6.50 13.43
N LYS A 161 18.25 7.15 13.95
CA LYS A 161 17.39 6.58 14.99
C LYS A 161 16.71 5.29 14.54
N LEU A 162 16.19 5.23 13.32
CA LEU A 162 15.54 4.03 12.78
C LEU A 162 16.55 2.88 12.57
N LEU A 163 17.75 3.20 12.10
CA LEU A 163 18.84 2.22 11.96
C LEU A 163 19.24 1.63 13.31
N ASP A 164 19.36 2.48 14.35
CA ASP A 164 19.64 2.03 15.72
C ASP A 164 18.53 1.13 16.30
N GLN A 165 17.29 1.29 15.83
CA GLN A 165 16.16 0.43 16.16
C GLN A 165 16.10 -0.88 15.34
N GLY A 166 17.05 -1.10 14.42
CA GLY A 166 17.15 -2.30 13.60
C GLY A 166 16.34 -2.23 12.30
N THR A 167 15.82 -1.08 11.93
CA THR A 167 15.17 -0.87 10.62
C THR A 167 16.20 -1.02 9.49
N ARG A 168 15.84 -1.74 8.44
CA ARG A 168 16.68 -1.94 7.25
C ARG A 168 16.24 -0.99 6.15
N ILE A 169 17.22 -0.52 5.36
CA ILE A 169 16.98 0.38 4.23
C ILE A 169 17.28 -0.38 2.95
N ALA A 170 16.36 -0.29 2.00
CA ALA A 170 16.50 -0.85 0.67
C ALA A 170 16.64 0.27 -0.39
#